data_202ac69602ff24794577830ff61d3d57
#
_entry.id   202ac69602ff24794577830ff61d3d57
#
_cell.length_a   1.000
_cell.length_b   1.000
_cell.length_c   1.000
_cell.angle_alpha   90.00
_cell.angle_beta   90.00
_cell.angle_gamma   90.00
#
_symmetry.space_group_name_H-M   'P 1'
#
loop_
_entity.id
_entity.type
_entity.pdbx_description
1 polymer ?
#
loop_
_entity_poly.entity_id
_entity_poly.type
_entity_poly.pdbx_seq_one_letter_code
_entity_poly.pdbx_strand_id
1 'polypeptide(L)'
;MPERILRRDLLQGLAAGGILTGGAVAAALTAGSARTAEENERGALGGIRQSIVYWCFHAPNDNRDIPSWDIERMCEVAVELGCKSIELAPRDTWETIKKFGLTSAIVSNGSFRKGFNNPRYHDELVAQTTNAIDAAADAGFPSVITFTGFKWRDADDPSSGEIPLDEAAANCVAGLRRVIEHAEKRGVTICIEHLNSRDSSHPMKGHPGYQGDDIDWLADVVRQVGSDRMKILFDIYHVQIMHGDVMRRLEQHHDVIGHVHTAGNPGRGELDERQEIYYPAIMRKLVELKYAGFVGQEFIPTRDPYAGLSQAVAACDV
;
A
#
# COMPACT_ATOMS: atom_id res chain seq x y z
N MET A 1 2.28 -37.43 -43.20
CA MET A 1 2.02 -38.88 -43.10
C MET A 1 2.87 -39.43 -42.00
N PRO A 2 2.30 -40.32 -41.24
CA PRO A 2 2.02 -40.05 -39.81
C PRO A 2 2.75 -41.07 -38.92
N GLU A 3 2.71 -40.88 -37.59
CA GLU A 3 2.35 -42.02 -36.76
C GLU A 3 1.93 -41.57 -35.35
N ARG A 4 0.70 -41.95 -35.09
CA ARG A 4 0.08 -42.00 -33.75
C ARG A 4 0.64 -43.19 -32.99
N ILE A 5 0.90 -43.05 -31.67
CA ILE A 5 0.85 -44.20 -30.78
C ILE A 5 -0.15 -43.88 -29.63
N LEU A 6 -1.05 -44.83 -29.51
CA LEU A 6 -2.21 -44.90 -28.65
C LEU A 6 -1.91 -45.30 -27.21
N ARG A 7 -2.85 -44.94 -26.36
CA ARG A 7 -3.18 -45.42 -25.02
C ARG A 7 -3.08 -46.94 -24.86
N ARG A 8 -2.82 -47.43 -23.63
CA ARG A 8 -3.69 -48.32 -22.85
C ARG A 8 -3.09 -48.75 -21.51
N ASP A 9 -3.86 -48.58 -20.46
CA ASP A 9 -4.37 -49.51 -19.45
C ASP A 9 -3.38 -50.29 -18.57
N LEU A 10 -3.55 -50.12 -17.29
CA LEU A 10 -3.61 -51.25 -16.34
C LEU A 10 -4.37 -50.84 -15.06
N LEU A 11 -5.65 -51.26 -15.04
CA LEU A 11 -6.40 -51.58 -13.84
C LEU A 11 -6.15 -53.05 -13.51
N GLN A 12 -5.95 -53.43 -12.26
CA GLN A 12 -6.63 -54.53 -11.56
C GLN A 12 -5.74 -55.11 -10.40
N GLY A 13 -6.43 -55.44 -9.33
CA GLY A 13 -6.00 -56.40 -8.29
C GLY A 13 -6.42 -55.97 -6.89
N LEU A 14 -7.69 -56.09 -6.50
CA LEU A 14 -8.38 -57.13 -5.68
C LEU A 14 -7.90 -57.25 -4.21
N ALA A 15 -8.68 -56.80 -3.31
CA ALA A 15 -9.56 -57.34 -2.27
C ALA A 15 -9.07 -58.51 -1.38
N ALA A 16 -9.10 -58.27 -0.04
CA ALA A 16 -9.54 -59.16 1.05
C ALA A 16 -9.37 -58.34 2.35
N GLY A 17 -10.32 -58.00 3.15
CA GLY A 17 -11.25 -58.82 3.89
C GLY A 17 -10.83 -58.78 5.37
N GLY A 18 -11.51 -58.03 6.25
CA GLY A 18 -11.26 -58.05 7.68
C GLY A 18 -12.20 -57.13 8.44
N ILE A 19 -13.33 -57.65 8.86
CA ILE A 19 -14.24 -57.01 9.79
C ILE A 19 -13.64 -57.07 11.19
N LEU A 20 -13.54 -55.96 11.90
CA LEU A 20 -13.54 -55.86 13.34
C LEU A 20 -14.27 -54.62 13.83
N THR A 21 -15.14 -54.90 14.70
CA THR A 21 -16.21 -54.13 15.36
C THR A 21 -15.72 -53.05 16.31
N GLY A 22 -16.41 -51.92 16.30
CA GLY A 22 -16.87 -51.30 17.55
C GLY A 22 -15.96 -50.30 18.25
N GLY A 23 -16.42 -49.04 18.27
CA GLY A 23 -16.19 -48.16 19.41
C GLY A 23 -15.05 -47.15 19.25
N ALA A 24 -15.41 -45.94 18.82
CA ALA A 24 -14.96 -44.65 19.31
C ALA A 24 -15.32 -43.52 18.33
N VAL A 25 -16.57 -43.17 18.29
CA VAL A 25 -17.01 -41.86 17.79
C VAL A 25 -17.17 -40.98 19.01
N ALA A 26 -16.11 -40.24 19.37
CA ALA A 26 -16.16 -39.02 20.20
C ALA A 26 -14.73 -38.63 20.61
N ALA A 27 -13.98 -37.93 19.77
CA ALA A 27 -12.87 -37.04 20.17
C ALA A 27 -12.16 -36.46 18.93
N ALA A 28 -12.87 -35.69 18.12
CA ALA A 28 -12.23 -34.92 17.02
C ALA A 28 -12.86 -33.51 16.89
N LEU A 29 -13.05 -32.85 18.02
CA LEU A 29 -13.48 -31.46 18.09
C LEU A 29 -12.80 -30.82 19.31
N THR A 30 -11.51 -30.56 19.26
CA THR A 30 -10.78 -29.52 20.01
C THR A 30 -9.28 -29.65 19.73
N ALA A 31 -8.85 -29.34 18.52
CA ALA A 31 -7.48 -28.98 18.26
C ALA A 31 -7.50 -27.71 17.41
N GLY A 32 -8.06 -26.66 17.97
CA GLY A 32 -7.70 -25.31 17.63
C GLY A 32 -6.27 -25.13 18.13
N SER A 33 -5.27 -25.40 17.26
CA SER A 33 -3.90 -25.08 17.57
C SER A 33 -3.84 -23.59 17.85
N ALA A 34 -3.48 -23.21 19.07
CA ALA A 34 -3.08 -21.85 19.39
C ALA A 34 -1.90 -21.52 18.46
N ARG A 35 -2.13 -20.64 17.47
CA ARG A 35 -1.08 -20.09 16.64
C ARG A 35 -0.06 -19.41 17.55
N THR A 36 1.21 -19.68 17.33
CA THR A 36 2.29 -19.05 18.10
C THR A 36 2.29 -17.54 17.86
N ALA A 37 2.85 -16.76 18.79
CA ALA A 37 2.98 -15.31 18.63
C ALA A 37 3.72 -14.93 17.32
N GLU A 38 4.67 -15.75 16.88
CA GLU A 38 5.39 -15.60 15.60
C GLU A 38 4.51 -15.84 14.36
N GLU A 39 3.48 -16.70 14.44
CA GLU A 39 2.49 -16.90 13.37
C GLU A 39 1.45 -15.76 13.33
N ASN A 40 1.23 -15.09 14.46
CA ASN A 40 0.42 -13.87 14.50
C ASN A 40 1.18 -12.63 14.00
N GLU A 41 2.51 -12.62 14.09
CA GLU A 41 3.36 -11.54 13.55
C GLU A 41 3.58 -11.69 12.04
N ARG A 42 3.67 -12.91 11.52
CA ARG A 42 3.54 -13.17 10.09
C ARG A 42 2.05 -13.19 9.80
N GLY A 43 1.53 -12.16 9.14
CA GLY A 43 0.12 -12.14 8.77
C GLY A 43 -0.35 -13.48 8.18
N ALA A 44 -1.64 -13.74 8.23
CA ALA A 44 -2.24 -14.95 7.65
C ALA A 44 -1.99 -15.10 6.13
N LEU A 45 -1.35 -14.13 5.52
CA LEU A 45 -0.97 -13.98 4.12
C LEU A 45 0.57 -14.01 4.05
N GLY A 46 1.13 -15.08 3.59
CA GLY A 46 2.49 -15.39 3.11
C GLY A 46 3.72 -14.64 3.66
N GLY A 47 3.69 -13.53 4.20
CA GLY A 47 4.83 -12.68 4.64
C GLY A 47 4.62 -11.21 4.30
N ILE A 48 3.62 -10.87 3.48
CA ILE A 48 3.24 -9.50 3.15
C ILE A 48 2.08 -9.07 4.06
N ARG A 49 2.25 -7.99 4.81
CA ARG A 49 1.17 -7.37 5.58
C ARG A 49 0.36 -6.47 4.66
N GLN A 50 -0.86 -6.85 4.32
CA GLN A 50 -1.70 -6.10 3.41
C GLN A 50 -2.64 -5.14 4.13
N SER A 51 -2.92 -4.01 3.49
CA SER A 51 -3.79 -2.93 3.93
C SER A 51 -4.81 -2.56 2.86
N ILE A 52 -5.92 -1.96 3.25
CA ILE A 52 -6.95 -1.43 2.34
C ILE A 52 -6.95 0.09 2.43
N VAL A 53 -6.85 0.75 1.30
CA VAL A 53 -6.92 2.22 1.23
C VAL A 53 -8.37 2.68 1.24
N TYR A 54 -8.76 3.44 2.28
CA TYR A 54 -10.14 3.82 2.57
C TYR A 54 -10.85 4.52 1.41
N TRP A 55 -10.23 5.54 0.81
CA TRP A 55 -10.89 6.34 -0.22
C TRP A 55 -11.25 5.56 -1.48
N CYS A 56 -10.51 4.48 -1.79
CA CYS A 56 -10.77 3.63 -2.95
C CYS A 56 -12.11 2.90 -2.88
N PHE A 57 -12.57 2.56 -1.68
CA PHE A 57 -13.76 1.74 -1.45
C PHE A 57 -14.91 2.50 -0.79
N HIS A 58 -14.62 3.61 -0.11
CA HIS A 58 -15.65 4.44 0.52
C HIS A 58 -16.44 5.26 -0.50
N ALA A 59 -15.76 5.88 -1.44
CA ALA A 59 -16.38 6.64 -2.52
C ALA A 59 -15.66 6.32 -3.84
N PRO A 60 -15.83 5.09 -4.37
CA PRO A 60 -15.11 4.67 -5.55
C PRO A 60 -15.57 5.48 -6.74
N ASN A 61 -14.93 6.61 -6.93
CA ASN A 61 -15.06 7.49 -8.10
C ASN A 61 -16.49 7.77 -8.55
N ASP A 62 -16.69 8.67 -9.45
CA ASP A 62 -17.95 9.05 -10.06
C ASP A 62 -18.77 7.90 -10.70
N ASN A 63 -18.31 6.66 -10.58
CA ASN A 63 -19.03 5.48 -11.01
C ASN A 63 -20.07 5.04 -9.97
N ARG A 64 -21.30 5.54 -10.12
CA ARG A 64 -22.43 5.27 -9.23
C ARG A 64 -22.90 3.83 -9.20
N ASP A 65 -22.44 3.00 -10.14
CA ASP A 65 -22.77 1.56 -10.22
C ASP A 65 -21.88 0.72 -9.30
N ILE A 66 -20.80 1.29 -8.76
CA ILE A 66 -19.91 0.61 -7.81
C ILE A 66 -20.38 0.88 -6.39
N PRO A 67 -20.68 -0.16 -5.58
CA PRO A 67 -21.11 0.03 -4.19
C PRO A 67 -20.03 0.73 -3.34
N SER A 68 -20.44 1.77 -2.62
CA SER A 68 -19.61 2.39 -1.57
C SER A 68 -19.67 1.55 -0.30
N TRP A 69 -18.50 1.38 0.36
CA TRP A 69 -18.43 0.74 1.67
C TRP A 69 -18.31 1.76 2.79
N ASP A 70 -19.05 1.59 3.85
CA ASP A 70 -18.79 2.25 5.11
C ASP A 70 -17.57 1.61 5.82
N ILE A 71 -17.16 2.21 6.93
CA ILE A 71 -15.97 1.74 7.64
C ILE A 71 -16.16 0.36 8.26
N GLU A 72 -17.35 0.04 8.76
CA GLU A 72 -17.70 -1.27 9.33
C GLU A 72 -17.56 -2.36 8.26
N ARG A 73 -18.18 -2.17 7.11
CA ARG A 73 -18.09 -3.12 5.99
C ARG A 73 -16.65 -3.30 5.53
N MET A 74 -15.88 -2.23 5.48
CA MET A 74 -14.46 -2.29 5.08
C MET A 74 -13.62 -3.07 6.10
N CYS A 75 -13.89 -2.89 7.40
CA CYS A 75 -13.26 -3.66 8.47
C CYS A 75 -13.62 -5.16 8.41
N GLU A 76 -14.89 -5.49 8.18
CA GLU A 76 -15.33 -6.88 8.00
C GLU A 76 -14.56 -7.55 6.86
N VAL A 77 -14.52 -6.91 5.69
CA VAL A 77 -13.80 -7.42 4.50
C VAL A 77 -12.31 -7.54 4.77
N ALA A 78 -11.70 -6.56 5.44
CA ALA A 78 -10.29 -6.62 5.80
C ALA A 78 -9.96 -7.85 6.66
N VAL A 79 -10.79 -8.11 7.68
CA VAL A 79 -10.64 -9.28 8.56
C VAL A 79 -10.85 -10.58 7.78
N GLU A 80 -11.89 -10.65 6.96
CA GLU A 80 -12.24 -11.82 6.13
C GLU A 80 -11.10 -12.19 5.17
N LEU A 81 -10.52 -11.19 4.49
CA LEU A 81 -9.42 -11.37 3.54
C LEU A 81 -8.04 -11.46 4.21
N GLY A 82 -7.95 -11.34 5.55
CA GLY A 82 -6.71 -11.44 6.30
C GLY A 82 -5.83 -10.18 6.28
N CYS A 83 -6.31 -9.06 5.71
CA CYS A 83 -5.64 -7.76 5.79
C CYS A 83 -5.49 -7.31 7.26
N LYS A 84 -4.48 -6.50 7.53
CA LYS A 84 -4.15 -6.07 8.90
C LYS A 84 -4.44 -4.59 9.15
N SER A 85 -4.79 -3.85 8.11
CA SER A 85 -4.91 -2.41 8.18
C SER A 85 -5.97 -1.87 7.23
N ILE A 86 -6.60 -0.77 7.66
CA ILE A 86 -7.29 0.17 6.78
C ILE A 86 -6.58 1.51 6.93
N GLU A 87 -6.15 2.10 5.83
CA GLU A 87 -5.32 3.29 5.85
C GLU A 87 -5.95 4.49 5.16
N LEU A 88 -5.40 5.68 5.43
CA LEU A 88 -5.89 6.97 4.94
C LEU A 88 -7.37 7.24 5.28
N ALA A 89 -7.87 6.56 6.32
CA ALA A 89 -9.21 6.73 6.83
C ALA A 89 -9.35 7.98 7.72
N PRO A 90 -10.50 8.66 7.75
CA PRO A 90 -10.77 9.79 8.63
C PRO A 90 -10.58 9.43 10.11
N ARG A 91 -10.16 10.40 10.92
CA ARG A 91 -9.86 10.18 12.35
C ARG A 91 -11.03 9.67 13.18
N ASP A 92 -12.23 10.06 12.85
CA ASP A 92 -13.47 9.62 13.52
C ASP A 92 -13.80 8.13 13.28
N THR A 93 -13.16 7.50 12.31
CA THR A 93 -13.30 6.05 12.03
C THR A 93 -12.28 5.17 12.77
N TRP A 94 -11.23 5.74 13.37
CA TRP A 94 -10.10 4.99 13.92
C TRP A 94 -10.48 4.05 15.06
N GLU A 95 -11.41 4.46 15.92
CA GLU A 95 -11.92 3.59 16.99
C GLU A 95 -12.66 2.37 16.45
N THR A 96 -13.37 2.50 15.33
CA THR A 96 -13.99 1.37 14.64
C THR A 96 -12.93 0.41 14.09
N ILE A 97 -11.92 0.92 13.41
CA ILE A 97 -10.77 0.12 12.90
C ILE A 97 -10.15 -0.70 14.04
N LYS A 98 -9.88 -0.08 15.18
CA LYS A 98 -9.31 -0.75 16.37
C LYS A 98 -10.23 -1.82 16.96
N LYS A 99 -11.55 -1.61 17.00
CA LYS A 99 -12.53 -2.58 17.49
C LYS A 99 -12.51 -3.89 16.70
N PHE A 100 -12.16 -3.85 15.42
CA PHE A 100 -11.96 -5.03 14.58
C PHE A 100 -10.55 -5.66 14.70
N GLY A 101 -9.70 -5.15 15.59
CA GLY A 101 -8.33 -5.63 15.77
C GLY A 101 -7.38 -5.21 14.63
N LEU A 102 -7.78 -4.22 13.85
CA LEU A 102 -7.00 -3.67 12.74
C LEU A 102 -6.20 -2.44 13.19
N THR A 103 -5.15 -2.09 12.42
CA THR A 103 -4.42 -0.84 12.57
C THR A 103 -4.72 0.11 11.40
N SER A 104 -4.16 1.32 11.43
CA SER A 104 -4.02 2.15 10.23
C SER A 104 -2.53 2.25 9.89
N ALA A 105 -2.14 1.64 8.78
CA ALA A 105 -0.73 1.55 8.38
C ALA A 105 -0.11 2.91 8.10
N ILE A 106 -0.90 3.83 7.56
CA ILE A 106 -0.48 5.20 7.28
C ILE A 106 -1.70 6.13 7.37
N VAL A 107 -1.51 7.31 7.94
CA VAL A 107 -2.55 8.34 8.09
C VAL A 107 -2.20 9.59 7.29
N SER A 108 -3.23 10.35 6.86
CA SER A 108 -3.04 11.54 6.04
C SER A 108 -2.59 12.75 6.87
N ASN A 109 -1.71 13.60 6.29
CA ASN A 109 -1.38 14.93 6.81
C ASN A 109 -2.06 16.07 6.04
N GLY A 110 -2.83 15.78 4.99
CA GLY A 110 -3.53 16.82 4.22
C GLY A 110 -3.37 16.71 2.71
N SER A 111 -3.15 17.83 2.03
CA SER A 111 -3.15 17.96 0.57
C SER A 111 -1.81 17.57 -0.07
N PHE A 112 -1.88 16.94 -1.25
CA PHE A 112 -0.71 16.68 -2.10
C PHE A 112 -0.30 17.87 -3.02
N ARG A 113 -1.13 18.90 -3.15
CA ARG A 113 -0.86 20.05 -4.03
C ARG A 113 0.17 20.99 -3.43
N LYS A 114 -0.03 21.38 -2.17
CA LYS A 114 0.97 22.11 -1.38
C LYS A 114 1.92 21.11 -0.80
N GLY A 115 3.22 21.33 -0.97
CA GLY A 115 4.22 20.38 -0.51
C GLY A 115 5.51 21.03 -0.03
N PHE A 116 6.40 20.19 0.46
CA PHE A 116 7.66 20.63 1.04
C PHE A 116 8.67 21.19 0.03
N ASN A 117 8.42 21.06 -1.28
CA ASN A 117 9.20 21.70 -2.34
C ASN A 117 9.15 23.23 -2.32
N ASN A 118 8.16 23.82 -1.60
CA ASN A 118 7.92 25.24 -1.60
C ASN A 118 7.93 25.81 -0.17
N PRO A 119 8.91 26.64 0.21
CA PRO A 119 9.05 27.18 1.56
C PRO A 119 7.89 28.07 1.99
N ARG A 120 7.12 28.60 1.04
CA ARG A 120 5.88 29.36 1.33
C ARG A 120 4.88 28.56 2.17
N TYR A 121 4.89 27.23 2.05
CA TYR A 121 3.95 26.35 2.73
C TYR A 121 4.54 25.63 3.94
N HIS A 122 5.84 25.80 4.24
CA HIS A 122 6.52 25.05 5.29
C HIS A 122 5.86 25.20 6.66
N ASP A 123 5.47 26.41 7.09
CA ASP A 123 4.87 26.61 8.42
C ASP A 123 3.54 25.86 8.54
N GLU A 124 2.69 25.94 7.53
CA GLU A 124 1.43 25.21 7.46
C GLU A 124 1.67 23.69 7.49
N LEU A 125 2.56 23.21 6.64
CA LEU A 125 2.85 21.78 6.48
C LEU A 125 3.52 21.18 7.72
N VAL A 126 4.43 21.90 8.36
CA VAL A 126 5.06 21.46 9.61
C VAL A 126 4.01 21.32 10.71
N ALA A 127 3.11 22.29 10.85
CA ALA A 127 2.03 22.22 11.83
C ALA A 127 1.07 21.05 11.55
N GLN A 128 0.64 20.86 10.30
CA GLN A 128 -0.23 19.76 9.89
C GLN A 128 0.44 18.40 10.11
N THR A 129 1.70 18.25 9.70
CA THR A 129 2.43 16.99 9.83
C THR A 129 2.70 16.65 11.30
N THR A 130 3.06 17.65 12.13
CA THR A 130 3.22 17.47 13.58
C THR A 130 1.91 16.99 14.23
N ASN A 131 0.78 17.60 13.89
CA ASN A 131 -0.54 17.17 14.38
C ASN A 131 -0.90 15.74 13.92
N ALA A 132 -0.55 15.38 12.68
CA ALA A 132 -0.77 14.03 12.17
C ALA A 132 0.11 12.99 12.89
N ILE A 133 1.38 13.33 13.15
CA ILE A 133 2.32 12.49 13.92
C ILE A 133 1.79 12.26 15.34
N ASP A 134 1.35 13.32 16.05
CA ASP A 134 0.82 13.18 17.39
C ASP A 134 -0.42 12.29 17.42
N ALA A 135 -1.35 12.51 16.52
CA ALA A 135 -2.55 11.70 16.42
C ALA A 135 -2.25 10.24 16.06
N ALA A 136 -1.32 9.98 15.15
CA ALA A 136 -0.89 8.63 14.80
C ALA A 136 -0.24 7.93 16.00
N ALA A 137 0.68 8.59 16.68
CA ALA A 137 1.35 8.06 17.88
C ALA A 137 0.37 7.74 19.00
N ASP A 138 -0.55 8.65 19.30
CA ASP A 138 -1.58 8.46 20.33
C ASP A 138 -2.52 7.30 20.00
N ALA A 139 -2.78 7.08 18.71
CA ALA A 139 -3.57 5.96 18.24
C ALA A 139 -2.78 4.63 18.16
N GLY A 140 -1.45 4.66 18.25
CA GLY A 140 -0.58 3.50 18.06
C GLY A 140 -0.36 3.15 16.57
N PHE A 141 -0.52 4.12 15.66
CA PHE A 141 -0.34 3.94 14.22
C PHE A 141 1.09 4.30 13.79
N PRO A 142 1.69 3.57 12.82
CA PRO A 142 3.12 3.64 12.59
C PRO A 142 3.59 4.79 11.70
N SER A 143 2.73 5.32 10.81
CA SER A 143 3.21 6.21 9.75
C SER A 143 2.23 7.34 9.38
N VAL A 144 2.81 8.40 8.83
CA VAL A 144 2.10 9.57 8.26
C VAL A 144 2.57 9.78 6.83
N ILE A 145 1.63 9.98 5.88
CA ILE A 145 1.97 10.35 4.50
C ILE A 145 2.23 11.85 4.40
N THR A 146 3.13 12.23 3.49
CA THR A 146 3.34 13.62 3.07
C THR A 146 3.72 13.69 1.59
N PHE A 147 3.85 14.91 1.05
CA PHE A 147 4.02 15.12 -0.38
C PHE A 147 5.06 16.19 -0.70
N THR A 148 5.70 16.09 -1.87
CA THR A 148 6.59 17.12 -2.39
C THR A 148 5.84 18.37 -2.80
N GLY A 149 4.65 18.21 -3.38
CA GLY A 149 3.80 19.28 -3.89
C GLY A 149 3.93 19.50 -5.40
N PHE A 150 3.12 20.43 -5.91
CA PHE A 150 3.20 20.87 -7.30
C PHE A 150 4.43 21.74 -7.53
N LYS A 151 4.99 21.68 -8.73
CA LYS A 151 6.20 22.41 -9.13
C LYS A 151 6.00 23.94 -9.30
N TRP A 152 4.76 24.42 -9.16
CA TRP A 152 4.45 25.82 -9.34
C TRP A 152 4.80 26.64 -8.08
N ARG A 153 5.28 27.88 -8.26
CA ARG A 153 5.55 28.81 -7.14
C ARG A 153 4.28 29.17 -6.36
N ASP A 154 3.12 29.10 -7.00
CA ASP A 154 1.81 29.02 -6.35
C ASP A 154 1.16 27.70 -6.77
N ALA A 155 0.90 26.81 -5.81
CA ALA A 155 0.38 25.47 -6.07
C ALA A 155 -0.95 25.44 -6.84
N ASP A 156 -1.69 26.53 -6.83
CA ASP A 156 -2.99 26.68 -7.49
C ASP A 156 -2.91 27.44 -8.82
N ASP A 157 -1.73 28.01 -9.17
CA ASP A 157 -1.53 28.80 -10.39
C ASP A 157 -0.33 28.28 -11.22
N PRO A 158 -0.56 27.47 -12.26
CA PRO A 158 0.51 27.01 -13.16
C PRO A 158 1.26 28.13 -13.87
N SER A 159 0.69 29.34 -13.98
CA SER A 159 1.33 30.51 -14.61
C SER A 159 2.33 31.22 -13.68
N SER A 160 2.37 30.87 -12.40
CA SER A 160 3.26 31.50 -11.39
C SER A 160 4.75 31.18 -11.57
N GLY A 161 5.09 30.30 -12.53
CA GLY A 161 6.44 29.82 -12.78
C GLY A 161 6.78 28.57 -12.00
N GLU A 162 7.82 27.86 -12.45
CA GLU A 162 8.23 26.57 -11.86
C GLU A 162 9.32 26.77 -10.81
N ILE A 163 9.36 25.88 -9.83
CA ILE A 163 10.45 25.72 -8.87
C ILE A 163 11.44 24.71 -9.50
N PRO A 164 12.71 25.08 -9.74
CA PRO A 164 13.71 24.16 -10.26
C PRO A 164 13.91 22.95 -9.35
N LEU A 165 14.29 21.79 -9.93
CA LEU A 165 14.43 20.54 -9.17
C LEU A 165 15.45 20.61 -8.04
N ASP A 166 16.55 21.31 -8.22
CA ASP A 166 17.58 21.51 -7.20
C ASP A 166 17.10 22.41 -6.06
N GLU A 167 16.37 23.51 -6.39
CA GLU A 167 15.70 24.37 -5.42
C GLU A 167 14.65 23.56 -4.63
N ALA A 168 13.85 22.77 -5.33
CA ALA A 168 12.83 21.93 -4.73
C ALA A 168 13.41 20.88 -3.77
N ALA A 169 14.51 20.23 -4.15
CA ALA A 169 15.20 19.26 -3.29
C ALA A 169 15.69 19.94 -2.00
N ALA A 170 16.37 21.07 -2.12
CA ALA A 170 16.85 21.83 -0.97
C ALA A 170 15.70 22.27 -0.04
N ASN A 171 14.60 22.73 -0.63
CA ASN A 171 13.41 23.14 0.11
C ASN A 171 12.76 21.94 0.83
N CYS A 172 12.58 20.79 0.16
CA CYS A 172 12.05 19.57 0.78
C CYS A 172 12.91 19.17 1.98
N VAL A 173 14.22 19.09 1.83
CA VAL A 173 15.12 18.73 2.92
C VAL A 173 15.02 19.73 4.08
N ALA A 174 15.01 21.03 3.80
CA ALA A 174 14.91 22.06 4.83
C ALA A 174 13.58 21.98 5.59
N GLY A 175 12.46 21.82 4.88
CA GLY A 175 11.13 21.73 5.50
C GLY A 175 10.93 20.44 6.30
N LEU A 176 11.33 19.29 5.76
CA LEU A 176 11.21 18.00 6.43
C LEU A 176 12.09 17.91 7.69
N ARG A 177 13.29 18.50 7.69
CA ARG A 177 14.13 18.59 8.89
C ARG A 177 13.50 19.36 10.05
N ARG A 178 12.52 20.22 9.78
CA ARG A 178 11.79 20.94 10.85
C ARG A 178 10.82 20.06 11.63
N VAL A 179 10.43 18.89 11.07
CA VAL A 179 9.43 18.01 11.67
C VAL A 179 9.99 16.63 12.03
N ILE A 180 11.14 16.24 11.47
CA ILE A 180 11.63 14.87 11.59
C ILE A 180 12.04 14.50 13.03
N GLU A 181 12.63 15.42 13.80
CA GLU A 181 12.97 15.16 15.20
C GLU A 181 11.71 14.86 16.05
N HIS A 182 10.58 15.48 15.72
CA HIS A 182 9.31 15.20 16.38
C HIS A 182 8.83 13.79 16.05
N ALA A 183 8.91 13.38 14.77
CA ALA A 183 8.59 12.02 14.34
C ALA A 183 9.44 10.96 15.04
N GLU A 184 10.76 11.21 15.18
CA GLU A 184 11.67 10.34 15.93
C GLU A 184 11.24 10.19 17.39
N LYS A 185 10.97 11.30 18.08
CA LYS A 185 10.52 11.31 19.47
C LYS A 185 9.20 10.56 19.68
N ARG A 186 8.30 10.65 18.72
CA ARG A 186 6.99 10.00 18.78
C ARG A 186 6.99 8.55 18.24
N GLY A 187 8.11 8.11 17.64
CA GLY A 187 8.24 6.77 17.05
C GLY A 187 7.44 6.56 15.75
N VAL A 188 7.03 7.65 15.08
CA VAL A 188 6.22 7.63 13.85
C VAL A 188 7.12 7.85 12.64
N THR A 189 6.84 7.15 11.54
CA THR A 189 7.57 7.30 10.27
C THR A 189 6.83 8.28 9.35
N ILE A 190 7.54 9.22 8.75
CA ILE A 190 7.02 10.07 7.69
C ILE A 190 7.33 9.39 6.35
N CYS A 191 6.31 9.11 5.54
CA CYS A 191 6.47 8.56 4.20
C CYS A 191 6.07 9.62 3.17
N ILE A 192 7.03 10.06 2.34
CA ILE A 192 6.77 10.99 1.24
C ILE A 192 6.42 10.20 -0.01
N GLU A 193 5.32 10.55 -0.66
CA GLU A 193 4.81 9.76 -1.78
C GLU A 193 5.37 10.22 -3.13
N HIS A 194 5.78 9.23 -3.94
CA HIS A 194 6.04 9.37 -5.36
C HIS A 194 4.74 9.25 -6.16
N LEU A 195 4.45 10.25 -7.01
CA LEU A 195 3.25 10.26 -7.85
C LEU A 195 3.65 10.40 -9.33
N ASN A 196 2.80 9.91 -10.25
CA ASN A 196 3.00 10.15 -11.68
C ASN A 196 2.41 11.49 -12.12
N SER A 197 3.12 12.18 -13.01
CA SER A 197 2.70 13.43 -13.65
C SER A 197 2.20 13.23 -15.08
N ARG A 198 2.15 11.99 -15.60
CA ARG A 198 1.84 11.67 -16.99
C ARG A 198 0.36 11.45 -17.27
N ASP A 199 -0.34 10.76 -16.37
CA ASP A 199 -1.77 10.49 -16.57
C ASP A 199 -2.61 11.71 -16.16
N SER A 200 -3.32 12.28 -17.12
CA SER A 200 -4.25 13.41 -16.91
C SER A 200 -5.71 13.01 -17.07
N SER A 201 -6.00 11.72 -17.22
CA SER A 201 -7.34 11.23 -17.53
C SER A 201 -8.32 11.33 -16.37
N HIS A 202 -7.83 11.35 -15.13
CA HIS A 202 -8.64 11.45 -13.92
C HIS A 202 -7.80 12.00 -12.75
N PRO A 203 -8.38 12.82 -11.84
CA PRO A 203 -7.65 13.45 -10.73
C PRO A 203 -6.93 12.47 -9.77
N MET A 204 -7.42 11.23 -9.69
CA MET A 204 -6.83 10.19 -8.83
C MET A 204 -5.97 9.17 -9.59
N LYS A 205 -5.75 9.33 -10.91
CA LYS A 205 -4.91 8.41 -11.71
C LYS A 205 -3.53 8.97 -12.00
N GLY A 206 -3.39 10.28 -11.96
CA GLY A 206 -2.13 10.98 -12.10
C GLY A 206 -2.28 12.45 -11.80
N HIS A 207 -1.15 13.12 -11.60
CA HIS A 207 -1.11 14.48 -11.06
C HIS A 207 -0.17 15.37 -11.89
N PRO A 208 -0.61 15.83 -13.09
CA PRO A 208 0.21 16.71 -13.92
C PRO A 208 0.67 17.94 -13.15
N GLY A 209 1.99 18.17 -13.15
CA GLY A 209 2.61 19.25 -12.39
C GLY A 209 3.11 18.84 -10.99
N TYR A 210 2.89 17.62 -10.53
CA TYR A 210 3.52 17.12 -9.31
C TYR A 210 5.04 17.04 -9.49
N GLN A 211 5.82 17.45 -8.48
CA GLN A 211 7.27 17.56 -8.60
C GLN A 211 8.03 16.30 -8.16
N GLY A 212 7.45 15.48 -7.30
CA GLY A 212 8.04 14.23 -6.83
C GLY A 212 7.74 13.04 -7.74
N ASP A 213 7.86 13.20 -9.04
CA ASP A 213 7.53 12.21 -10.06
C ASP A 213 8.75 11.42 -10.59
N ASP A 214 9.94 11.71 -10.04
CA ASP A 214 11.16 10.93 -10.23
C ASP A 214 11.55 10.23 -8.92
N ILE A 215 11.50 8.88 -8.93
CA ILE A 215 11.74 8.09 -7.73
C ILE A 215 13.21 8.15 -7.27
N ASP A 216 14.16 8.30 -8.19
CA ASP A 216 15.58 8.40 -7.86
C ASP A 216 15.86 9.75 -7.18
N TRP A 217 15.31 10.82 -7.73
CA TRP A 217 15.38 12.16 -7.12
C TRP A 217 14.73 12.18 -5.72
N LEU A 218 13.57 11.55 -5.58
CA LEU A 218 12.86 11.51 -4.29
C LEU A 218 13.65 10.71 -3.23
N ALA A 219 14.28 9.60 -3.64
CA ALA A 219 15.14 8.81 -2.76
C ALA A 219 16.33 9.61 -2.25
N ASP A 220 16.94 10.42 -3.12
CA ASP A 220 18.03 11.29 -2.75
C ASP A 220 17.60 12.40 -1.77
N VAL A 221 16.42 12.99 -1.94
CA VAL A 221 15.82 13.93 -0.98
C VAL A 221 15.65 13.26 0.39
N VAL A 222 15.08 12.06 0.44
CA VAL A 222 14.86 11.31 1.69
C VAL A 222 16.19 11.01 2.39
N ARG A 223 17.22 10.54 1.67
CA ARG A 223 18.54 10.27 2.22
C ARG A 223 19.21 11.54 2.76
N GLN A 224 19.03 12.69 2.08
CA GLN A 224 19.55 13.96 2.56
C GLN A 224 18.89 14.48 3.83
N VAL A 225 17.63 14.13 4.12
CA VAL A 225 16.99 14.44 5.43
C VAL A 225 17.77 13.77 6.55
N GLY A 226 18.23 12.52 6.36
CA GLY A 226 19.19 11.84 7.22
C GLY A 226 18.58 11.22 8.47
N SER A 227 17.35 10.69 8.39
CA SER A 227 16.66 10.03 9.50
C SER A 227 16.04 8.71 9.07
N ASP A 228 16.11 7.69 9.93
CA ASP A 228 15.43 6.42 9.72
C ASP A 228 13.89 6.53 9.77
N ARG A 229 13.38 7.65 10.28
CA ARG A 229 11.94 7.96 10.29
C ARG A 229 11.47 8.74 9.05
N MET A 230 12.37 9.04 8.12
CA MET A 230 12.01 9.63 6.83
C MET A 230 12.13 8.57 5.74
N LYS A 231 11.04 8.20 5.11
CA LYS A 231 10.94 7.13 4.13
C LYS A 231 10.13 7.58 2.91
N ILE A 232 10.11 6.74 1.89
CA ILE A 232 9.26 6.86 0.70
C ILE A 232 8.03 6.00 0.88
N LEU A 233 6.88 6.49 0.44
CA LEU A 233 5.78 5.65 0.00
C LEU A 233 6.04 5.34 -1.49
N PHE A 234 6.34 4.08 -1.76
CA PHE A 234 6.62 3.55 -3.09
C PHE A 234 5.32 3.02 -3.71
N ASP A 235 4.62 3.86 -4.46
CA ASP A 235 3.45 3.42 -5.22
C ASP A 235 3.90 2.76 -6.54
N ILE A 236 3.69 1.44 -6.63
CA ILE A 236 4.09 0.61 -7.77
C ILE A 236 3.44 1.10 -9.07
N TYR A 237 2.16 1.52 -9.01
CA TYR A 237 1.44 2.05 -10.17
C TYR A 237 2.08 3.33 -10.71
N HIS A 238 2.38 4.27 -9.82
CA HIS A 238 3.01 5.53 -10.22
C HIS A 238 4.44 5.33 -10.74
N VAL A 239 5.22 4.47 -10.08
CA VAL A 239 6.58 4.13 -10.55
C VAL A 239 6.55 3.44 -11.91
N GLN A 240 5.60 2.53 -12.15
CA GLN A 240 5.45 1.86 -13.44
C GLN A 240 5.21 2.86 -14.58
N ILE A 241 4.34 3.84 -14.37
CA ILE A 241 4.03 4.87 -15.38
C ILE A 241 5.24 5.76 -15.67
N MET A 242 5.96 6.19 -14.63
CA MET A 242 7.06 7.13 -14.80
C MET A 242 8.33 6.47 -15.33
N HIS A 243 8.66 5.28 -14.84
CA HIS A 243 9.98 4.70 -15.05
C HIS A 243 9.95 3.22 -15.50
N GLY A 244 8.97 2.44 -15.04
CA GLY A 244 9.03 0.98 -15.13
C GLY A 244 10.17 0.42 -14.27
N ASP A 245 10.65 -0.79 -14.62
CA ASP A 245 11.78 -1.46 -13.95
C ASP A 245 11.60 -1.57 -12.41
N VAL A 246 10.35 -1.82 -12.00
CA VAL A 246 9.88 -1.72 -10.61
C VAL A 246 10.74 -2.56 -9.65
N MET A 247 11.05 -3.81 -10.03
CA MET A 247 11.80 -4.72 -9.13
C MET A 247 13.23 -4.23 -8.86
N ARG A 248 13.91 -3.68 -9.85
CA ARG A 248 15.25 -3.10 -9.68
C ARG A 248 15.19 -1.85 -8.82
N ARG A 249 14.19 -1.01 -9.00
CA ARG A 249 14.01 0.20 -8.19
C ARG A 249 13.66 -0.12 -6.74
N LEU A 250 12.89 -1.15 -6.48
CA LEU A 250 12.66 -1.68 -5.12
C LEU A 250 13.99 -2.11 -4.47
N GLU A 251 14.84 -2.84 -5.21
CA GLU A 251 16.15 -3.27 -4.71
C GLU A 251 17.09 -2.09 -4.47
N GLN A 252 17.11 -1.12 -5.39
CA GLN A 252 17.98 0.07 -5.32
C GLN A 252 17.62 1.00 -4.15
N HIS A 253 16.33 1.09 -3.80
CA HIS A 253 15.83 2.04 -2.80
C HIS A 253 15.25 1.39 -1.55
N HIS A 254 15.44 0.05 -1.36
CA HIS A 254 14.84 -0.68 -0.24
C HIS A 254 15.15 -0.07 1.14
N ASP A 255 16.31 0.57 1.29
CA ASP A 255 16.77 1.22 2.51
C ASP A 255 15.89 2.42 2.94
N VAL A 256 15.23 3.05 1.97
CA VAL A 256 14.39 4.24 2.20
C VAL A 256 12.91 4.00 1.94
N ILE A 257 12.46 2.77 1.64
CA ILE A 257 11.04 2.46 1.47
C ILE A 257 10.40 2.13 2.81
N GLY A 258 9.35 2.88 3.19
CA GLY A 258 8.59 2.70 4.42
C GLY A 258 7.18 2.17 4.21
N HIS A 259 6.59 2.44 3.05
CA HIS A 259 5.25 1.99 2.67
C HIS A 259 5.17 1.69 1.19
N VAL A 260 4.26 0.80 0.77
CA VAL A 260 4.07 0.40 -0.63
C VAL A 260 2.59 0.45 -0.98
N HIS A 261 2.25 1.00 -2.16
CA HIS A 261 0.91 0.93 -2.73
C HIS A 261 0.87 0.11 -4.02
N THR A 262 -0.30 -0.43 -4.33
CA THR A 262 -0.56 -1.26 -5.52
C THR A 262 -1.79 -0.78 -6.27
N ALA A 263 -1.75 -0.75 -7.59
CA ALA A 263 -2.91 -0.65 -8.48
C ALA A 263 -2.58 -1.18 -9.87
N GLY A 264 -3.59 -1.59 -10.62
CA GLY A 264 -3.41 -2.06 -12.00
C GLY A 264 -3.04 -0.93 -12.95
N ASN A 265 -2.01 -1.11 -13.78
CA ASN A 265 -1.64 -0.20 -14.85
C ASN A 265 -1.88 -0.88 -16.23
N PRO A 266 -2.59 -0.23 -17.16
CA PRO A 266 -3.12 1.14 -17.12
C PRO A 266 -4.40 1.27 -16.29
N GLY A 267 -4.68 2.51 -15.87
CA GLY A 267 -5.99 2.93 -15.41
C GLY A 267 -6.26 2.89 -13.91
N ARG A 268 -5.26 2.51 -13.08
CA ARG A 268 -5.35 2.43 -11.61
C ARG A 268 -6.48 1.51 -11.12
N GLY A 269 -6.83 0.47 -11.93
CA GLY A 269 -7.88 -0.51 -11.63
C GLY A 269 -7.39 -1.72 -10.85
N GLU A 270 -8.17 -2.80 -10.93
CA GLU A 270 -7.89 -4.09 -10.28
C GLU A 270 -6.55 -4.70 -10.72
N LEU A 271 -5.99 -5.58 -9.87
CA LEU A 271 -4.76 -6.33 -10.13
C LEU A 271 -5.09 -7.65 -10.88
N ASP A 272 -5.84 -7.54 -11.97
CA ASP A 272 -6.30 -8.69 -12.77
C ASP A 272 -5.48 -8.84 -14.09
N GLU A 273 -5.93 -9.70 -15.00
CA GLU A 273 -5.26 -9.97 -16.27
C GLU A 273 -5.33 -8.83 -17.30
N ARG A 274 -6.05 -7.74 -17.00
CA ARG A 274 -6.20 -6.57 -17.90
C ARG A 274 -5.14 -5.50 -17.66
N GLN A 275 -4.20 -5.76 -16.75
CA GLN A 275 -3.12 -4.84 -16.38
C GLN A 275 -1.73 -5.47 -16.60
N GLU A 276 -0.67 -4.67 -16.71
CA GLU A 276 0.65 -5.09 -17.17
C GLU A 276 1.63 -5.49 -16.05
N ILE A 277 1.31 -5.23 -14.76
CA ILE A 277 2.22 -5.40 -13.63
C ILE A 277 2.08 -6.83 -13.07
N TYR A 278 3.17 -7.59 -13.05
CA TYR A 278 3.14 -8.95 -12.48
C TYR A 278 3.41 -8.93 -10.96
N TYR A 279 2.38 -8.65 -10.18
CA TYR A 279 2.43 -8.47 -8.73
C TYR A 279 3.08 -9.64 -7.96
N PRO A 280 2.82 -10.93 -8.26
CA PRO A 280 3.45 -12.02 -7.52
C PRO A 280 4.99 -12.00 -7.54
N ALA A 281 5.62 -11.53 -8.62
CA ALA A 281 7.08 -11.40 -8.67
C ALA A 281 7.57 -10.22 -7.82
N ILE A 282 6.85 -9.11 -7.84
CA ILE A 282 7.17 -7.91 -7.06
C ILE A 282 7.05 -8.20 -5.57
N MET A 283 5.99 -8.89 -5.14
CA MET A 283 5.78 -9.26 -3.74
C MET A 283 6.88 -10.22 -3.24
N ARG A 284 7.27 -11.21 -4.04
CA ARG A 284 8.44 -12.06 -3.71
C ARG A 284 9.73 -11.25 -3.57
N LYS A 285 9.93 -10.22 -4.41
CA LYS A 285 11.08 -9.31 -4.27
C LYS A 285 11.02 -8.54 -2.94
N LEU A 286 9.87 -8.05 -2.52
CA LEU A 286 9.70 -7.41 -1.21
C LEU A 286 10.03 -8.36 -0.06
N VAL A 287 9.59 -9.63 -0.13
CA VAL A 287 9.94 -10.66 0.87
C VAL A 287 11.44 -10.93 0.88
N GLU A 288 12.07 -11.08 -0.30
CA GLU A 288 13.53 -11.25 -0.45
C GLU A 288 14.32 -10.10 0.20
N LEU A 289 13.85 -8.87 0.01
CA LEU A 289 14.41 -7.65 0.61
C LEU A 289 14.08 -7.49 2.09
N LYS A 290 13.34 -8.44 2.70
CA LYS A 290 12.89 -8.41 4.11
C LYS A 290 12.07 -7.16 4.44
N TYR A 291 11.27 -6.71 3.48
CA TYR A 291 10.37 -5.58 3.70
C TYR A 291 9.37 -5.91 4.81
N ALA A 292 9.36 -5.10 5.86
CA ALA A 292 8.54 -5.29 7.05
C ALA A 292 7.36 -4.31 7.15
N GLY A 293 7.18 -3.45 6.15
CA GLY A 293 6.08 -2.48 6.06
C GLY A 293 4.75 -3.11 5.64
N PHE A 294 3.80 -2.26 5.31
CA PHE A 294 2.51 -2.66 4.74
C PHE A 294 2.48 -2.45 3.23
N VAL A 295 1.64 -3.24 2.56
CA VAL A 295 1.30 -3.07 1.15
C VAL A 295 -0.18 -2.70 1.07
N GLY A 296 -0.47 -1.45 0.70
CA GLY A 296 -1.82 -0.91 0.59
C GLY A 296 -2.43 -1.16 -0.79
N GLN A 297 -3.63 -1.74 -0.82
CA GLN A 297 -4.42 -1.93 -2.02
C GLN A 297 -5.09 -0.60 -2.39
N GLU A 298 -4.49 0.16 -3.31
CA GLU A 298 -4.90 1.53 -3.69
C GLU A 298 -5.41 1.60 -5.13
N PHE A 299 -6.11 0.59 -5.56
CA PHE A 299 -6.75 0.59 -6.87
C PHE A 299 -8.18 1.14 -6.83
N ILE A 300 -8.64 1.66 -7.96
CA ILE A 300 -10.00 2.17 -8.14
C ILE A 300 -10.89 1.06 -8.68
N PRO A 301 -11.85 0.54 -7.90
CA PRO A 301 -12.74 -0.53 -8.35
C PRO A 301 -13.51 -0.14 -9.62
N THR A 302 -13.50 -1.04 -10.61
CA THR A 302 -14.25 -0.90 -11.88
C THR A 302 -15.40 -1.90 -11.98
N ARG A 303 -15.51 -2.82 -11.02
CA ARG A 303 -16.52 -3.87 -10.88
C ARG A 303 -16.81 -4.12 -9.41
N ASP A 304 -17.42 -5.26 -9.07
CA ASP A 304 -17.65 -5.63 -7.66
C ASP A 304 -16.39 -5.44 -6.82
N PRO A 305 -16.41 -4.54 -5.80
CA PRO A 305 -15.22 -4.19 -5.04
C PRO A 305 -14.67 -5.37 -4.24
N TYR A 306 -15.54 -6.26 -3.73
CA TYR A 306 -15.13 -7.44 -2.96
C TYR A 306 -14.37 -8.43 -3.85
N ALA A 307 -14.91 -8.74 -5.03
CA ALA A 307 -14.26 -9.65 -5.96
C ALA A 307 -12.92 -9.08 -6.44
N GLY A 308 -12.86 -7.77 -6.73
CA GLY A 308 -11.62 -7.09 -7.12
C GLY A 308 -10.57 -7.12 -6.02
N LEU A 309 -10.96 -6.79 -4.79
CA LEU A 309 -10.06 -6.76 -3.64
C LEU A 309 -9.57 -8.17 -3.26
N SER A 310 -10.46 -9.16 -3.24
CA SER A 310 -10.10 -10.56 -2.97
C SER A 310 -9.05 -11.06 -3.98
N GLN A 311 -9.21 -10.73 -5.25
CA GLN A 311 -8.23 -11.07 -6.30
C GLN A 311 -6.90 -10.34 -6.08
N ALA A 312 -6.93 -9.05 -5.73
CA ALA A 312 -5.73 -8.27 -5.48
C ALA A 312 -4.96 -8.77 -4.26
N VAL A 313 -5.66 -9.08 -3.17
CA VAL A 313 -5.07 -9.67 -1.96
C VAL A 313 -4.41 -11.01 -2.30
N ALA A 314 -5.08 -11.89 -3.05
CA ALA A 314 -4.52 -13.17 -3.48
C ALA A 314 -3.31 -13.02 -4.40
N ALA A 315 -3.29 -12.03 -5.30
CA ALA A 315 -2.16 -11.76 -6.18
C ALA A 315 -0.91 -11.27 -5.41
N CYS A 316 -1.12 -10.65 -4.24
CA CYS A 316 -0.05 -10.16 -3.35
C CYS A 316 0.33 -11.14 -2.24
N ASP A 317 -0.36 -12.27 -2.11
CA ASP A 317 -0.05 -13.33 -1.14
C ASP A 317 0.99 -14.30 -1.74
N VAL A 318 2.23 -14.29 -1.22
CA VAL A 318 3.38 -15.05 -1.74
C VAL A 318 4.19 -15.75 -0.66
#